data_ff22942dd19b0533e719b212c09b414a
#
_entry.id   ff22942dd19b0533e719b212c09b414a
#
_cell.length_a   1.000
_cell.length_b   1.000
_cell.length_c   1.000
_cell.angle_alpha   90.00
_cell.angle_beta   90.00
_cell.angle_gamma   90.00
#
_symmetry.space_group_name_H-M   'P 1'
#
loop_
_entity.id
_entity.type
_entity.pdbx_description
1 polymer ?
#
loop_
_entity_poly.entity_id
_entity_poly.type
_entity_poly.pdbx_seq_one_letter_code
_entity_poly.pdbx_strand_id
1 'polypeptide(L)'
;MKSFDRRKDDEAYAAALENTPDQMASSHQMKRFFSKFIVVGNWIFRKILLELFIWRLHIEQPNIIILFGDTMVLDNDDAKVRESVEPTYKKKKGFQPLQLFWGPYLVDALFRAGSVHSNHGSDFMKAVGRLVNAIRNRYKDVPIILLTDSGFMDDQNFRFFEQRLKILYICGGKQYADLKEYVQQLTPQQFASYSNRQTAWNYVEFGNRLKSWNKFRRCIFSTLETEDDGQMKLEFVKTDTFIYTNIGIDNELTEKLIQAGGQHYVNVEEIIKLRHQCGKAELNHRSIKEFHGKEQLPFKREGMNRAYYYFLGISHLLYEAYKRDVAQDIIPENCYPTTFRRQLVDFAAKIVQTGNRFVLQVSAAIYHNLKIEKIWELSGSPPIALIQI
;
A
#
# COMPACT_ATOMS: atom_id res chain seq x y z
N MET A 1 -8.77 11.37 19.60
CA MET A 1 -8.35 11.29 21.00
C MET A 1 -9.53 11.31 21.99
N LYS A 2 -10.53 12.17 21.83
CA LYS A 2 -11.74 12.16 22.70
C LYS A 2 -12.49 10.82 22.76
N SER A 3 -12.31 9.96 21.76
CA SER A 3 -12.90 8.61 21.77
C SER A 3 -12.35 7.70 22.88
N PHE A 4 -11.12 7.91 23.33
CA PHE A 4 -10.56 7.17 24.46
C PHE A 4 -11.30 7.48 25.75
N ASP A 5 -11.62 8.76 25.97
CA ASP A 5 -12.34 9.17 27.18
C ASP A 5 -13.77 8.62 27.24
N ARG A 6 -14.40 8.40 26.04
CA ARG A 6 -15.74 7.78 25.97
C ARG A 6 -15.72 6.27 26.19
N ARG A 7 -14.62 5.59 25.79
CA ARG A 7 -14.47 4.13 25.93
C ARG A 7 -13.88 3.72 27.27
N LYS A 8 -13.36 4.67 28.01
CA LYS A 8 -12.74 4.42 29.31
C LYS A 8 -13.72 3.76 30.29
N ASP A 9 -14.98 4.20 30.26
CA ASP A 9 -16.02 3.74 31.18
C ASP A 9 -16.84 2.56 30.57
N ASP A 10 -16.43 2.00 29.43
CA ASP A 10 -17.08 0.87 28.77
C ASP A 10 -16.50 -0.45 29.31
N GLU A 11 -17.28 -1.13 30.16
CA GLU A 11 -16.90 -2.41 30.77
C GLU A 11 -16.62 -3.50 29.74
N ALA A 12 -17.40 -3.53 28.65
CA ALA A 12 -17.23 -4.51 27.58
C ALA A 12 -15.92 -4.29 26.83
N TYR A 13 -15.57 -3.02 26.56
CA TYR A 13 -14.31 -2.69 25.91
C TYR A 13 -13.11 -2.97 26.83
N ALA A 14 -13.22 -2.68 28.11
CA ALA A 14 -12.18 -3.00 29.09
C ALA A 14 -11.99 -4.52 29.21
N ALA A 15 -13.08 -5.29 29.30
CA ALA A 15 -13.02 -6.75 29.34
C ALA A 15 -12.40 -7.37 28.10
N ALA A 16 -12.70 -6.85 26.90
CA ALA A 16 -12.08 -7.30 25.65
C ALA A 16 -10.57 -7.06 25.60
N LEU A 17 -10.06 -6.12 26.39
CA LEU A 17 -8.63 -5.84 26.57
C LEU A 17 -8.04 -6.51 27.83
N GLU A 18 -8.78 -7.46 28.43
CA GLU A 18 -8.38 -8.14 29.67
C GLU A 18 -8.02 -7.15 30.79
N ASN A 19 -8.80 -6.07 30.90
CA ASN A 19 -8.53 -4.95 31.81
C ASN A 19 -9.81 -4.48 32.50
N THR A 20 -9.68 -3.55 33.45
CA THR A 20 -10.80 -2.90 34.14
C THR A 20 -10.97 -1.44 33.71
N PRO A 21 -12.18 -0.86 33.78
CA PRO A 21 -12.42 0.52 33.32
C PRO A 21 -11.50 1.57 33.96
N ASP A 22 -11.14 1.43 35.22
CA ASP A 22 -10.24 2.33 35.95
C ASP A 22 -8.78 2.29 35.41
N GLN A 23 -8.37 1.17 34.81
CA GLN A 23 -7.05 0.99 34.24
C GLN A 23 -7.00 1.37 32.76
N MET A 24 -8.12 1.69 32.13
CA MET A 24 -8.18 2.09 30.74
C MET A 24 -7.52 3.44 30.48
N ALA A 25 -6.75 3.52 29.39
CA ALA A 25 -6.01 4.72 29.03
C ALA A 25 -6.94 5.89 28.64
N SER A 26 -6.77 7.02 29.31
CA SER A 26 -7.43 8.28 28.94
C SER A 26 -6.77 8.95 27.73
N SER A 27 -7.46 9.91 27.10
CA SER A 27 -6.88 10.72 26.02
C SER A 27 -5.61 11.46 26.45
N HIS A 28 -5.51 11.82 27.75
CA HIS A 28 -4.32 12.47 28.30
C HIS A 28 -3.14 11.51 28.43
N GLN A 29 -3.36 10.28 28.88
CA GLN A 29 -2.34 9.24 28.94
C GLN A 29 -1.83 8.89 27.52
N MET A 30 -2.73 8.79 26.54
CA MET A 30 -2.35 8.58 25.14
C MET A 30 -1.49 9.73 24.60
N LYS A 31 -1.82 10.99 24.91
CA LYS A 31 -0.96 12.14 24.55
C LYS A 31 0.42 12.04 25.19
N ARG A 32 0.50 11.69 26.48
CA ARG A 32 1.77 11.49 27.18
C ARG A 32 2.58 10.33 26.59
N PHE A 33 1.93 9.24 26.21
CA PHE A 33 2.58 8.14 25.49
C PHE A 33 3.21 8.64 24.19
N PHE A 34 2.44 9.27 23.31
CA PHE A 34 2.96 9.75 22.01
C PHE A 34 4.00 10.88 22.17
N SER A 35 3.95 11.67 23.25
CA SER A 35 4.95 12.70 23.51
C SER A 35 6.38 12.14 23.73
N LYS A 36 6.50 10.90 24.17
CA LYS A 36 7.80 10.23 24.32
C LYS A 36 8.51 9.99 22.98
N PHE A 37 7.77 10.01 21.87
CA PHE A 37 8.30 9.78 20.52
C PHE A 37 8.66 11.08 19.77
N ILE A 38 8.61 12.26 20.39
CA ILE A 38 8.93 13.53 19.73
C ILE A 38 10.34 13.50 19.14
N VAL A 39 11.30 12.94 19.87
CA VAL A 39 12.71 12.85 19.49
C VAL A 39 13.11 11.48 18.89
N VAL A 40 12.20 10.51 18.90
CA VAL A 40 12.48 9.18 18.37
C VAL A 40 12.45 9.21 16.84
N GLY A 41 13.53 8.75 16.23
CA GLY A 41 13.63 8.65 14.77
C GLY A 41 12.68 7.61 14.15
N ASN A 42 12.49 7.72 12.84
CA ASN A 42 11.63 6.82 12.07
C ASN A 42 12.15 5.37 12.02
N TRP A 43 13.43 5.16 12.29
CA TRP A 43 14.12 3.90 12.06
C TRP A 43 13.52 2.71 12.83
N ILE A 44 13.07 2.94 14.08
CA ILE A 44 12.49 1.88 14.92
C ILE A 44 11.18 1.36 14.32
N PHE A 45 10.30 2.26 13.91
CA PHE A 45 9.01 1.88 13.33
C PHE A 45 9.17 1.20 11.97
N ARG A 46 10.09 1.71 11.17
CA ARG A 46 10.43 1.13 9.87
C ARG A 46 11.07 -0.25 10.04
N LYS A 47 11.83 -0.48 11.11
CA LYS A 47 12.35 -1.80 11.45
C LYS A 47 11.20 -2.77 11.76
N ILE A 48 10.22 -2.35 12.57
CA ILE A 48 9.05 -3.18 12.90
C ILE A 48 8.26 -3.54 11.63
N LEU A 49 7.95 -2.57 10.77
CA LEU A 49 7.26 -2.83 9.50
C LEU A 49 8.02 -3.83 8.63
N LEU A 50 9.34 -3.67 8.55
CA LEU A 50 10.19 -4.56 7.77
C LEU A 50 10.19 -6.00 8.33
N GLU A 51 10.30 -6.18 9.65
CA GLU A 51 10.26 -7.50 10.27
C GLU A 51 8.89 -8.18 10.08
N LEU A 52 7.79 -7.43 10.21
CA LEU A 52 6.45 -7.93 9.91
C LEU A 52 6.29 -8.32 8.44
N PHE A 53 6.86 -7.54 7.53
CA PHE A 53 6.88 -7.89 6.11
C PHE A 53 7.67 -9.17 5.83
N ILE A 54 8.86 -9.30 6.39
CA ILE A 54 9.68 -10.53 6.24
C ILE A 54 8.96 -11.73 6.83
N TRP A 55 8.30 -11.57 7.96
CA TRP A 55 7.43 -12.60 8.54
C TRP A 55 6.32 -13.02 7.56
N ARG A 56 5.62 -12.07 6.92
CA ARG A 56 4.60 -12.38 5.91
C ARG A 56 5.20 -13.09 4.69
N LEU A 57 6.32 -12.64 4.18
CA LEU A 57 7.01 -13.32 3.08
C LEU A 57 7.36 -14.77 3.42
N HIS A 58 7.74 -15.03 4.67
CA HIS A 58 8.06 -16.39 5.12
C HIS A 58 6.82 -17.29 5.17
N ILE A 59 5.66 -16.75 5.53
CA ILE A 59 4.40 -17.49 5.52
C ILE A 59 3.92 -17.75 4.08
N GLU A 60 3.94 -16.72 3.23
CA GLU A 60 3.34 -16.79 1.89
C GLU A 60 4.26 -17.38 0.82
N GLN A 61 5.57 -17.34 1.02
CA GLN A 61 6.62 -17.86 0.14
C GLN A 61 6.37 -17.56 -1.36
N PRO A 62 6.20 -16.29 -1.76
CA PRO A 62 5.91 -15.94 -3.14
C PRO A 62 7.10 -16.24 -4.06
N ASN A 63 6.83 -16.79 -5.23
CA ASN A 63 7.85 -16.99 -6.26
C ASN A 63 8.32 -15.69 -6.91
N ILE A 64 7.49 -14.64 -6.88
CA ILE A 64 7.77 -13.31 -7.44
C ILE A 64 7.24 -12.28 -6.44
N ILE A 65 8.04 -11.28 -6.14
CA ILE A 65 7.64 -10.19 -5.23
C ILE A 65 7.32 -8.96 -6.06
N ILE A 66 6.05 -8.52 -6.01
CA ILE A 66 5.61 -7.30 -6.68
C ILE A 66 5.44 -6.21 -5.62
N LEU A 67 6.34 -5.24 -5.64
CA LEU A 67 6.31 -4.09 -4.75
C LEU A 67 5.64 -2.91 -5.44
N PHE A 68 5.02 -2.07 -4.65
CA PHE A 68 4.37 -0.87 -5.12
C PHE A 68 4.84 0.34 -4.32
N GLY A 69 5.26 1.42 -5.01
CA GLY A 69 5.71 2.65 -4.38
C GLY A 69 4.85 3.85 -4.76
N ASP A 70 4.32 4.57 -3.77
CA ASP A 70 3.49 5.75 -3.99
C ASP A 70 3.55 6.74 -2.82
N THR A 71 2.94 7.91 -3.00
CA THR A 71 2.78 8.93 -1.97
C THR A 71 1.30 9.15 -1.65
N MET A 72 0.98 9.12 -0.36
CA MET A 72 -0.38 9.37 0.11
C MET A 72 -0.49 10.80 0.67
N VAL A 73 -1.52 11.54 0.30
CA VAL A 73 -1.85 12.80 0.97
C VAL A 73 -2.75 12.54 2.16
N LEU A 74 -2.34 13.03 3.34
CA LEU A 74 -3.16 13.10 4.54
C LEU A 74 -3.62 14.55 4.75
N ASP A 75 -4.90 14.80 4.49
CA ASP A 75 -5.51 16.13 4.59
C ASP A 75 -5.60 16.57 6.06
N ASN A 76 -4.96 17.69 6.36
CA ASN A 76 -5.00 18.36 7.65
C ASN A 76 -5.37 19.85 7.50
N ASP A 77 -6.05 20.22 6.43
CA ASP A 77 -6.35 21.62 6.07
C ASP A 77 -7.15 22.35 7.16
N ASP A 78 -8.09 21.65 7.78
CA ASP A 78 -8.90 22.18 8.90
C ASP A 78 -8.13 22.27 10.23
N ALA A 79 -6.89 21.82 10.27
CA ALA A 79 -6.11 21.83 11.50
C ALA A 79 -5.41 23.18 11.68
N LYS A 80 -5.80 23.91 12.73
CA LYS A 80 -5.09 25.11 13.17
C LYS A 80 -3.66 24.72 13.54
N VAL A 81 -2.70 25.58 13.31
CA VAL A 81 -1.27 25.48 13.62
C VAL A 81 -0.75 24.09 14.02
N ARG A 82 -0.16 23.38 13.08
CA ARG A 82 0.52 22.10 13.30
C ARG A 82 1.89 22.10 12.61
N GLU A 83 2.88 21.48 13.26
CA GLU A 83 4.21 21.33 12.69
C GLU A 83 4.16 20.48 11.42
N SER A 84 4.88 20.89 10.38
CA SER A 84 5.04 20.20 9.09
C SER A 84 3.75 19.97 8.28
N VAL A 85 2.66 20.65 8.65
CA VAL A 85 1.45 20.72 7.83
C VAL A 85 1.64 21.81 6.78
N GLU A 86 1.93 21.37 5.55
CA GLU A 86 2.31 22.20 4.43
C GLU A 86 1.45 21.91 3.20
N PRO A 87 1.43 22.82 2.20
CA PRO A 87 0.69 22.58 0.97
C PRO A 87 1.19 21.30 0.25
N THR A 88 0.28 20.43 -0.12
CA THR A 88 0.54 19.23 -0.92
C THR A 88 0.28 19.49 -2.40
N TYR A 89 0.65 18.54 -3.28
CA TYR A 89 0.33 18.63 -4.71
C TYR A 89 -1.19 18.65 -5.00
N LYS A 90 -2.02 18.15 -4.07
CA LYS A 90 -3.50 18.22 -4.16
C LYS A 90 -4.07 19.57 -3.71
N LYS A 91 -3.23 20.59 -3.51
CA LYS A 91 -3.61 21.95 -3.04
C LYS A 91 -4.30 21.94 -1.66
N LYS A 92 -4.09 20.91 -0.87
CA LYS A 92 -4.53 20.77 0.52
C LYS A 92 -3.33 20.84 1.44
N LYS A 93 -3.49 21.44 2.64
CA LYS A 93 -2.44 21.42 3.64
C LYS A 93 -2.45 20.09 4.40
N GLY A 94 -1.29 19.47 4.54
CA GLY A 94 -1.24 18.17 5.20
C GLY A 94 0.16 17.57 5.25
N PHE A 95 0.20 16.24 5.27
CA PHE A 95 1.41 15.45 5.19
C PHE A 95 1.40 14.62 3.89
N GLN A 96 2.59 14.28 3.42
CA GLN A 96 2.76 13.49 2.20
C GLN A 96 3.73 12.33 2.42
N PRO A 97 3.35 11.30 3.21
CA PRO A 97 4.18 10.14 3.41
C PRO A 97 4.43 9.39 2.12
N LEU A 98 5.68 8.96 1.92
CA LEU A 98 6.05 7.96 0.94
C LEU A 98 5.78 6.58 1.51
N GLN A 99 5.17 5.69 0.74
CA GLN A 99 4.75 4.37 1.14
C GLN A 99 5.24 3.31 0.16
N LEU A 100 5.65 2.16 0.68
CA LEU A 100 5.94 0.96 -0.08
C LEU A 100 4.99 -0.14 0.37
N PHE A 101 4.37 -0.82 -0.59
CA PHE A 101 3.40 -1.87 -0.35
C PHE A 101 3.84 -3.18 -1.01
N TRP A 102 3.40 -4.28 -0.43
CA TRP A 102 3.34 -5.60 -1.03
C TRP A 102 1.90 -6.12 -0.92
N GLY A 103 1.20 -6.19 -2.05
CA GLY A 103 -0.25 -6.40 -2.02
C GLY A 103 -0.95 -5.35 -1.15
N PRO A 104 -1.76 -5.74 -0.14
CA PRO A 104 -2.42 -4.80 0.77
C PRO A 104 -1.51 -4.32 1.92
N TYR A 105 -0.36 -4.96 2.13
CA TYR A 105 0.51 -4.70 3.29
C TYR A 105 1.38 -3.47 3.08
N LEU A 106 1.31 -2.50 4.00
CA LEU A 106 2.29 -1.42 4.10
C LEU A 106 3.60 -1.99 4.68
N VAL A 107 4.64 -2.10 3.84
CA VAL A 107 5.91 -2.77 4.22
C VAL A 107 7.04 -1.82 4.61
N ASP A 108 7.00 -0.59 4.13
CA ASP A 108 7.86 0.51 4.60
C ASP A 108 7.17 1.85 4.34
N ALA A 109 7.54 2.87 5.11
CA ALA A 109 7.06 4.22 4.89
C ALA A 109 8.06 5.26 5.37
N LEU A 110 7.99 6.46 4.76
CA LEU A 110 8.65 7.67 5.24
C LEU A 110 7.61 8.73 5.50
N PHE A 111 7.41 9.09 6.76
CA PHE A 111 6.55 10.21 7.13
C PHE A 111 7.23 11.53 6.75
N ARG A 112 6.53 12.38 5.98
CA ARG A 112 7.07 13.61 5.40
C ARG A 112 6.08 14.76 5.48
N ALA A 113 6.61 15.99 5.49
CA ALA A 113 5.82 17.22 5.35
C ALA A 113 5.07 17.27 4.00
N GLY A 114 4.04 18.09 3.92
CA GLY A 114 3.17 18.16 2.76
C GLY A 114 3.85 18.67 1.49
N SER A 115 4.85 19.56 1.60
CA SER A 115 5.59 20.14 0.47
C SER A 115 6.63 19.21 -0.15
N VAL A 116 6.90 18.04 0.47
CA VAL A 116 7.94 17.12 0.00
C VAL A 116 7.42 16.33 -1.20
N HIS A 117 8.03 16.53 -2.37
CA HIS A 117 7.67 15.83 -3.61
C HIS A 117 7.90 14.31 -3.53
N SER A 118 7.21 13.56 -4.38
CA SER A 118 7.31 12.09 -4.44
C SER A 118 8.76 11.62 -4.56
N ASN A 119 9.52 12.16 -5.52
CA ASN A 119 10.92 11.85 -5.77
C ASN A 119 11.87 12.88 -5.13
N HIS A 120 11.68 13.21 -3.85
CA HIS A 120 12.52 14.17 -3.14
C HIS A 120 13.87 13.58 -2.76
N GLY A 121 14.95 14.20 -3.23
CA GLY A 121 16.32 13.80 -2.90
C GLY A 121 16.59 12.32 -3.21
N SER A 122 17.11 11.58 -2.24
CA SER A 122 17.40 10.14 -2.34
C SER A 122 16.45 9.28 -1.49
N ASP A 123 15.36 9.83 -0.97
CA ASP A 123 14.48 9.15 -0.02
C ASP A 123 13.86 7.88 -0.60
N PHE A 124 13.38 7.97 -1.84
CA PHE A 124 12.77 6.83 -2.52
C PHE A 124 13.80 5.71 -2.78
N MET A 125 14.96 6.07 -3.35
CA MET A 125 16.03 5.10 -3.58
C MET A 125 16.50 4.41 -2.29
N LYS A 126 16.66 5.18 -1.20
CA LYS A 126 17.04 4.62 0.10
C LYS A 126 15.98 3.69 0.68
N ALA A 127 14.69 4.04 0.54
CA ALA A 127 13.60 3.21 1.03
C ALA A 127 13.53 1.89 0.23
N VAL A 128 13.51 1.97 -1.10
CA VAL A 128 13.50 0.78 -1.98
C VAL A 128 14.77 -0.06 -1.77
N GLY A 129 15.95 0.57 -1.71
CA GLY A 129 17.21 -0.14 -1.50
C GLY A 129 17.25 -0.90 -0.18
N ARG A 130 16.79 -0.28 0.90
CA ARG A 130 16.65 -0.95 2.20
C ARG A 130 15.75 -2.17 2.14
N LEU A 131 14.58 -2.02 1.51
CA LEU A 131 13.59 -3.09 1.39
C LEU A 131 14.13 -4.25 0.54
N VAL A 132 14.67 -3.96 -0.65
CA VAL A 132 15.26 -4.96 -1.55
C VAL A 132 16.42 -5.69 -0.90
N ASN A 133 17.31 -4.98 -0.19
CA ASN A 133 18.42 -5.63 0.52
C ASN A 133 17.92 -6.57 1.63
N ALA A 134 16.88 -6.19 2.37
CA ALA A 134 16.29 -7.06 3.38
C ALA A 134 15.66 -8.32 2.76
N ILE A 135 14.98 -8.17 1.62
CA ILE A 135 14.46 -9.32 0.84
C ILE A 135 15.63 -10.20 0.40
N ARG A 136 16.67 -9.65 -0.21
CA ARG A 136 17.83 -10.40 -0.73
C ARG A 136 18.60 -11.15 0.36
N ASN A 137 18.62 -10.65 1.57
CA ASN A 137 19.27 -11.35 2.70
C ASN A 137 18.59 -12.68 3.05
N ARG A 138 17.30 -12.83 2.74
CA ARG A 138 16.49 -14.03 3.05
C ARG A 138 16.09 -14.81 1.78
N TYR A 139 15.84 -14.10 0.68
CA TYR A 139 15.36 -14.62 -0.60
C TYR A 139 16.26 -14.11 -1.74
N LYS A 140 17.44 -14.73 -1.89
CA LYS A 140 18.51 -14.24 -2.79
C LYS A 140 18.07 -14.11 -4.24
N ASP A 141 17.34 -15.09 -4.76
CA ASP A 141 17.06 -15.23 -6.18
C ASP A 141 15.62 -14.90 -6.59
N VAL A 142 14.76 -14.57 -5.64
CA VAL A 142 13.35 -14.22 -5.96
C VAL A 142 13.30 -12.96 -6.82
N PRO A 143 12.67 -12.99 -8.02
CA PRO A 143 12.48 -11.81 -8.84
C PRO A 143 11.63 -10.76 -8.11
N ILE A 144 12.04 -9.50 -8.24
CA ILE A 144 11.34 -8.37 -7.66
C ILE A 144 10.92 -7.45 -8.80
N ILE A 145 9.64 -7.12 -8.88
CA ILE A 145 9.07 -6.11 -9.79
C ILE A 145 8.61 -4.93 -8.95
N LEU A 146 9.13 -3.74 -9.24
CA LEU A 146 8.73 -2.51 -8.58
C LEU A 146 7.78 -1.70 -9.47
N LEU A 147 6.56 -1.48 -9.00
CA LEU A 147 5.56 -0.64 -9.65
C LEU A 147 5.58 0.77 -9.06
N THR A 148 5.59 1.79 -9.91
CA THR A 148 5.56 3.20 -9.49
C THR A 148 4.74 4.07 -10.43
N ASP A 149 4.29 5.22 -9.92
CA ASP A 149 3.67 6.23 -10.76
C ASP A 149 4.72 7.10 -11.51
N SER A 150 4.24 8.05 -12.31
CA SER A 150 5.08 8.97 -13.08
C SER A 150 5.87 9.97 -12.22
N GLY A 151 5.52 10.14 -10.96
CA GLY A 151 6.23 10.98 -10.01
C GLY A 151 7.63 10.47 -9.69
N PHE A 152 7.86 9.17 -9.89
CA PHE A 152 9.17 8.52 -9.66
C PHE A 152 9.97 8.30 -10.94
N MET A 153 9.47 8.75 -12.10
CA MET A 153 10.17 8.65 -13.38
C MET A 153 11.40 9.54 -13.39
N ASP A 154 12.56 8.94 -13.17
CA ASP A 154 13.85 9.61 -13.09
C ASP A 154 14.98 8.65 -13.51
N ASP A 155 16.00 9.15 -14.25
CA ASP A 155 17.14 8.35 -14.71
C ASP A 155 17.96 7.78 -13.55
N GLN A 156 18.11 8.53 -12.47
CA GLN A 156 18.85 8.07 -11.29
C GLN A 156 18.13 6.87 -10.64
N ASN A 157 16.80 6.93 -10.53
CA ASN A 157 16.00 5.82 -10.03
C ASN A 157 16.17 4.59 -10.92
N PHE A 158 16.01 4.74 -12.23
CA PHE A 158 16.13 3.61 -13.16
C PHE A 158 17.52 2.98 -13.14
N ARG A 159 18.57 3.79 -13.16
CA ARG A 159 19.95 3.28 -13.02
C ARG A 159 20.17 2.58 -11.68
N PHE A 160 19.61 3.10 -10.61
CA PHE A 160 19.69 2.48 -9.30
C PHE A 160 19.01 1.10 -9.28
N PHE A 161 17.82 0.98 -9.86
CA PHE A 161 17.11 -0.29 -9.96
C PHE A 161 17.86 -1.29 -10.85
N GLU A 162 18.33 -0.85 -12.02
CA GLU A 162 19.00 -1.68 -13.01
C GLU A 162 20.40 -2.12 -12.57
N GLN A 163 21.21 -1.20 -12.09
CA GLN A 163 22.65 -1.43 -11.87
C GLN A 163 22.99 -1.86 -10.43
N ARG A 164 22.29 -1.29 -9.44
CA ARG A 164 22.58 -1.52 -8.02
C ARG A 164 21.69 -2.58 -7.40
N LEU A 165 20.39 -2.48 -7.60
CA LEU A 165 19.44 -3.38 -6.96
C LEU A 165 19.18 -4.64 -7.79
N LYS A 166 19.44 -4.61 -9.10
CA LYS A 166 19.15 -5.71 -10.00
C LYS A 166 17.71 -6.18 -9.85
N ILE A 167 16.76 -5.25 -10.04
CA ILE A 167 15.32 -5.50 -9.99
C ILE A 167 14.64 -5.07 -11.28
N LEU A 168 13.50 -5.68 -11.55
CA LEU A 168 12.60 -5.28 -12.60
C LEU A 168 11.71 -4.14 -12.13
N TYR A 169 11.26 -3.29 -13.07
CA TYR A 169 10.35 -2.20 -12.73
C TYR A 169 9.33 -1.95 -13.84
N ILE A 170 8.19 -1.38 -13.45
CA ILE A 170 7.17 -0.81 -14.32
C ILE A 170 6.84 0.57 -13.75
N CYS A 171 7.20 1.62 -14.46
CA CYS A 171 7.04 3.00 -14.03
C CYS A 171 6.12 3.76 -14.98
N GLY A 172 5.14 4.49 -14.46
CA GLY A 172 4.36 5.42 -15.25
C GLY A 172 5.25 6.49 -15.88
N GLY A 173 5.01 6.82 -17.15
CA GLY A 173 5.73 7.86 -17.88
C GLY A 173 5.06 9.22 -17.76
N LYS A 174 5.86 10.29 -17.81
CA LYS A 174 5.36 11.65 -17.99
C LYS A 174 4.96 11.87 -19.44
N GLN A 175 3.87 12.60 -19.63
CA GLN A 175 3.32 12.89 -20.95
C GLN A 175 4.03 14.11 -21.58
N TYR A 176 5.23 13.92 -22.11
CA TYR A 176 5.96 14.96 -22.81
C TYR A 176 5.35 15.24 -24.20
N ALA A 177 5.43 16.50 -24.67
CA ALA A 177 4.83 16.91 -25.93
C ALA A 177 5.43 16.18 -27.15
N ASP A 178 6.75 16.02 -27.16
CA ASP A 178 7.51 15.31 -28.20
C ASP A 178 7.10 13.81 -28.31
N LEU A 179 6.82 13.16 -27.18
CA LEU A 179 6.33 11.79 -27.18
C LEU A 179 4.91 11.68 -27.73
N LYS A 180 4.06 12.63 -27.38
CA LYS A 180 2.70 12.68 -27.93
C LYS A 180 2.69 12.93 -29.42
N GLU A 181 3.50 13.86 -29.88
CA GLU A 181 3.69 14.15 -31.30
C GLU A 181 4.19 12.92 -32.07
N TYR A 182 5.18 12.21 -31.51
CA TYR A 182 5.66 10.96 -32.09
C TYR A 182 4.53 9.93 -32.23
N VAL A 183 3.74 9.69 -31.18
CA VAL A 183 2.63 8.74 -31.20
C VAL A 183 1.54 9.15 -32.19
N GLN A 184 1.25 10.44 -32.33
CA GLN A 184 0.26 10.96 -33.27
C GLN A 184 0.68 10.79 -34.74
N GLN A 185 1.98 10.66 -35.03
CA GLN A 185 2.51 10.40 -36.37
C GLN A 185 2.44 8.92 -36.77
N LEU A 186 2.17 8.01 -35.82
CA LEU A 186 2.06 6.59 -36.10
C LEU A 186 0.73 6.26 -36.80
N THR A 187 0.81 5.33 -37.73
CA THR A 187 -0.39 4.84 -38.44
C THR A 187 -1.15 3.82 -37.59
N PRO A 188 -2.48 3.66 -37.77
CA PRO A 188 -3.27 2.69 -37.00
C PRO A 188 -2.71 1.25 -37.06
N GLN A 189 -2.08 0.86 -38.17
CA GLN A 189 -1.50 -0.47 -38.35
C GLN A 189 -0.28 -0.74 -37.44
N GLN A 190 0.33 0.28 -36.89
CA GLN A 190 1.47 0.16 -35.96
C GLN A 190 1.04 -0.13 -34.53
N PHE A 191 -0.26 0.02 -34.25
CA PHE A 191 -0.80 -0.30 -32.94
C PHE A 191 -1.27 -1.75 -32.86
N ALA A 192 -0.94 -2.42 -31.79
CA ALA A 192 -1.57 -3.67 -31.38
C ALA A 192 -2.78 -3.36 -30.49
N SER A 193 -3.75 -4.26 -30.49
CA SER A 193 -4.95 -4.14 -29.69
C SER A 193 -5.04 -5.26 -28.67
N TYR A 194 -5.49 -4.91 -27.48
CA TYR A 194 -5.83 -5.84 -26.42
C TYR A 194 -7.23 -5.52 -25.90
N SER A 195 -8.09 -6.52 -25.83
CA SER A 195 -9.43 -6.37 -25.25
C SER A 195 -9.67 -7.40 -24.16
N ASN A 196 -10.35 -6.98 -23.12
CA ASN A 196 -10.99 -7.85 -22.17
C ASN A 196 -12.52 -7.63 -22.23
N ARG A 197 -13.32 -8.34 -21.42
CA ARG A 197 -14.78 -8.29 -21.48
C ARG A 197 -15.40 -6.88 -21.29
N GLN A 198 -14.64 -5.89 -20.84
CA GLN A 198 -15.14 -4.56 -20.47
C GLN A 198 -14.37 -3.42 -21.13
N THR A 199 -13.12 -3.62 -21.54
CA THR A 199 -12.26 -2.55 -22.03
C THR A 199 -11.39 -3.04 -23.20
N ALA A 200 -11.24 -2.18 -24.20
CA ALA A 200 -10.32 -2.37 -25.32
C ALA A 200 -9.20 -1.31 -25.24
N TRP A 201 -7.96 -1.75 -25.44
CA TRP A 201 -6.76 -0.91 -25.40
C TRP A 201 -6.00 -1.03 -26.69
N ASN A 202 -5.57 0.10 -27.23
CA ASN A 202 -4.55 0.13 -28.27
C ASN A 202 -3.22 0.47 -27.65
N TYR A 203 -2.17 -0.18 -28.10
CA TYR A 203 -0.83 0.08 -27.58
C TYR A 203 0.23 -0.03 -28.68
N VAL A 204 1.35 0.63 -28.44
CA VAL A 204 2.54 0.54 -29.27
C VAL A 204 3.78 0.55 -28.38
N GLU A 205 4.80 -0.19 -28.78
CA GLU A 205 6.05 -0.30 -28.06
C GLU A 205 7.19 0.29 -28.87
N PHE A 206 8.06 1.06 -28.22
CA PHE A 206 9.24 1.66 -28.85
C PHE A 206 10.34 1.93 -27.83
N GLY A 207 11.56 2.16 -28.32
CA GLY A 207 12.66 2.63 -27.51
C GLY A 207 12.60 4.15 -27.35
N ASN A 208 12.62 4.65 -26.12
CA ASN A 208 12.70 6.09 -25.86
C ASN A 208 13.91 6.46 -25.00
N ARG A 209 14.51 7.60 -25.32
CA ARG A 209 15.60 8.21 -24.54
C ARG A 209 15.40 9.71 -24.43
N LEU A 210 15.12 10.20 -23.22
CA LEU A 210 15.14 11.64 -22.96
C LEU A 210 16.57 12.19 -23.08
N LYS A 211 16.72 13.48 -23.38
CA LYS A 211 18.02 14.14 -23.54
C LYS A 211 18.94 13.99 -22.31
N SER A 212 18.34 13.93 -21.11
CA SER A 212 19.05 13.72 -19.84
C SER A 212 19.42 12.27 -19.54
N TRP A 213 18.94 11.29 -20.33
CA TRP A 213 19.18 9.87 -20.09
C TRP A 213 20.40 9.37 -20.84
N ASN A 214 21.11 8.44 -20.24
CA ASN A 214 22.33 7.88 -20.83
C ASN A 214 22.06 6.72 -21.80
N LYS A 215 20.85 6.11 -21.78
CA LYS A 215 20.48 5.00 -22.65
C LYS A 215 19.01 5.04 -23.05
N PHE A 216 18.68 4.31 -24.12
CA PHE A 216 17.29 4.01 -24.46
C PHE A 216 16.66 3.07 -23.44
N ARG A 217 15.35 3.24 -23.20
CA ARG A 217 14.54 2.35 -22.39
C ARG A 217 13.31 1.93 -23.15
N ARG A 218 12.82 0.76 -22.87
CA ARG A 218 11.55 0.24 -23.38
C ARG A 218 10.43 1.15 -22.87
N CYS A 219 9.69 1.71 -23.83
CA CYS A 219 8.54 2.56 -23.58
C CYS A 219 7.32 1.94 -24.26
N ILE A 220 6.23 1.82 -23.52
CA ILE A 220 4.96 1.35 -24.01
C ILE A 220 3.97 2.51 -23.91
N PHE A 221 3.36 2.89 -25.03
CA PHE A 221 2.20 3.79 -25.03
C PHE A 221 0.95 2.93 -25.07
N SER A 222 -0.05 3.26 -24.25
CA SER A 222 -1.36 2.63 -24.32
C SER A 222 -2.47 3.67 -24.17
N THR A 223 -3.54 3.48 -24.92
CA THR A 223 -4.75 4.31 -24.85
C THR A 223 -5.99 3.43 -24.80
N LEU A 224 -6.99 3.85 -24.03
CA LEU A 224 -8.28 3.15 -23.94
C LEU A 224 -9.12 3.49 -25.18
N GLU A 225 -9.59 2.50 -25.91
CA GLU A 225 -10.34 2.72 -27.13
C GLU A 225 -11.82 3.02 -26.88
N THR A 226 -12.49 2.15 -26.16
CA THR A 226 -13.91 2.34 -25.74
C THR A 226 -14.22 1.43 -24.55
N GLU A 227 -15.10 1.86 -23.68
CA GLU A 227 -15.84 0.95 -22.84
C GLU A 227 -17.03 0.43 -23.65
N ASP A 228 -17.29 -0.86 -23.63
CA ASP A 228 -18.28 -1.56 -24.47
C ASP A 228 -19.74 -1.31 -24.02
N ASP A 229 -19.96 -0.36 -23.10
CA ASP A 229 -21.27 -0.01 -22.53
C ASP A 229 -21.98 1.13 -23.28
N GLY A 230 -21.40 1.59 -24.41
CA GLY A 230 -21.98 2.68 -25.20
C GLY A 230 -21.87 4.07 -24.57
N GLN A 231 -21.16 4.23 -23.47
CA GLN A 231 -20.89 5.55 -22.91
C GLN A 231 -19.79 6.25 -23.70
N MET A 232 -20.09 7.45 -24.20
CA MET A 232 -19.11 8.29 -24.88
C MET A 232 -18.04 8.71 -23.87
N LYS A 233 -16.76 8.56 -24.24
CA LYS A 233 -15.65 9.10 -23.46
C LYS A 233 -15.83 10.60 -23.31
N LEU A 234 -15.79 11.06 -22.07
CA LEU A 234 -15.74 12.50 -21.82
C LEU A 234 -14.35 13.00 -22.27
N GLU A 235 -14.28 14.03 -23.11
CA GLU A 235 -13.05 14.56 -23.73
C GLU A 235 -11.91 14.89 -22.73
N PHE A 236 -12.26 15.10 -21.46
CA PHE A 236 -11.31 15.43 -20.40
C PHE A 236 -10.72 14.21 -19.66
N VAL A 237 -11.18 12.98 -19.95
CA VAL A 237 -10.59 11.76 -19.38
C VAL A 237 -9.30 11.43 -20.11
N LYS A 238 -8.17 11.61 -19.45
CA LYS A 238 -6.86 11.23 -20.00
C LYS A 238 -6.73 9.72 -20.00
N THR A 239 -6.93 9.11 -21.12
CA THR A 239 -6.81 7.66 -21.31
C THR A 239 -5.38 7.23 -21.65
N ASP A 240 -4.57 8.18 -22.13
CA ASP A 240 -3.21 7.92 -22.62
C ASP A 240 -2.24 7.66 -21.46
N THR A 241 -1.48 6.61 -21.55
CA THR A 241 -0.48 6.23 -20.56
C THR A 241 0.83 5.85 -21.24
N PHE A 242 1.94 6.44 -20.81
CA PHE A 242 3.28 5.96 -21.12
C PHE A 242 3.80 5.10 -19.97
N ILE A 243 4.49 4.02 -20.31
CA ILE A 243 5.02 3.07 -19.32
C ILE A 243 6.48 2.79 -19.68
N TYR A 244 7.36 2.91 -18.70
CA TYR A 244 8.77 2.54 -18.83
C TYR A 244 9.07 1.27 -18.03
N THR A 245 9.82 0.36 -18.65
CA THR A 245 10.17 -0.91 -18.03
C THR A 245 11.52 -1.44 -18.53
N ASN A 246 12.18 -2.27 -17.74
CA ASN A 246 13.32 -3.09 -18.16
C ASN A 246 12.96 -4.57 -18.36
N ILE A 247 11.71 -4.96 -18.15
CA ILE A 247 11.23 -6.33 -18.43
C ILE A 247 11.34 -6.60 -19.93
N GLY A 248 11.95 -7.72 -20.30
CA GLY A 248 12.19 -8.08 -21.70
C GLY A 248 13.39 -7.39 -22.35
N ILE A 249 14.10 -6.50 -21.64
CA ILE A 249 15.32 -5.83 -22.10
C ILE A 249 16.56 -6.30 -21.30
N ASP A 250 16.41 -6.46 -19.99
CA ASP A 250 17.45 -7.07 -19.16
C ASP A 250 17.28 -8.60 -19.22
N ASN A 251 18.11 -9.25 -20.01
CA ASN A 251 17.98 -10.68 -20.27
C ASN A 251 18.14 -11.50 -19.00
N GLU A 252 19.14 -11.20 -18.15
CA GLU A 252 19.40 -11.95 -16.92
C GLU A 252 18.20 -11.88 -15.95
N LEU A 253 17.68 -10.67 -15.72
CA LEU A 253 16.55 -10.48 -14.81
C LEU A 253 15.24 -11.05 -15.41
N THR A 254 15.07 -10.97 -16.72
CA THR A 254 13.90 -11.51 -17.40
C THR A 254 13.91 -13.04 -17.38
N GLU A 255 15.07 -13.68 -17.59
CA GLU A 255 15.20 -15.14 -17.48
C GLU A 255 14.89 -15.63 -16.06
N LYS A 256 15.40 -14.97 -15.03
CA LYS A 256 15.05 -15.26 -13.62
C LYS A 256 13.55 -15.14 -13.37
N LEU A 257 12.90 -14.11 -13.94
CA LEU A 257 11.45 -13.93 -13.85
C LEU A 257 10.70 -15.11 -14.49
N ILE A 258 11.11 -15.54 -15.69
CA ILE A 258 10.51 -16.67 -16.40
C ILE A 258 10.69 -17.97 -15.62
N GLN A 259 11.89 -18.24 -15.11
CA GLN A 259 12.18 -19.42 -14.28
C GLN A 259 11.34 -19.48 -13.00
N ALA A 260 10.98 -18.31 -12.44
CA ALA A 260 10.08 -18.21 -11.30
C ALA A 260 8.57 -18.33 -11.65
N GLY A 261 8.24 -18.64 -12.92
CA GLY A 261 6.85 -18.78 -13.38
C GLY A 261 6.22 -17.46 -13.87
N GLY A 262 7.01 -16.39 -13.98
CA GLY A 262 6.55 -15.07 -14.40
C GLY A 262 6.60 -14.79 -15.90
N GLN A 263 6.60 -15.81 -16.77
CA GLN A 263 6.68 -15.63 -18.22
C GLN A 263 5.59 -14.70 -18.76
N HIS A 264 4.39 -14.74 -18.22
CA HIS A 264 3.29 -13.87 -18.65
C HIS A 264 3.60 -12.38 -18.44
N TYR A 265 4.42 -12.00 -17.45
CA TYR A 265 4.81 -10.60 -17.23
C TYR A 265 5.73 -10.01 -18.31
N VAL A 266 6.27 -10.83 -19.21
CA VAL A 266 7.06 -10.34 -20.35
C VAL A 266 6.16 -9.76 -21.44
N ASN A 267 4.90 -10.19 -21.50
CA ASN A 267 3.92 -9.70 -22.47
C ASN A 267 3.53 -8.25 -22.19
N VAL A 268 3.48 -7.44 -23.24
CA VAL A 268 3.12 -6.02 -23.16
C VAL A 268 1.76 -5.81 -22.48
N GLU A 269 0.80 -6.64 -22.81
CA GLU A 269 -0.56 -6.57 -22.23
C GLU A 269 -0.56 -6.77 -20.72
N GLU A 270 0.24 -7.70 -20.20
CA GLU A 270 0.36 -7.91 -18.75
C GLU A 270 1.10 -6.76 -18.07
N ILE A 271 2.09 -6.14 -18.73
CA ILE A 271 2.76 -4.92 -18.24
C ILE A 271 1.74 -3.77 -18.16
N ILE A 272 0.89 -3.60 -19.17
CA ILE A 272 -0.18 -2.60 -19.17
C ILE A 272 -1.17 -2.88 -18.03
N LYS A 273 -1.62 -4.14 -17.88
CA LYS A 273 -2.51 -4.55 -16.77
C LYS A 273 -1.91 -4.26 -15.40
N LEU A 274 -0.63 -4.64 -15.18
CA LEU A 274 0.07 -4.33 -13.93
C LEU A 274 0.14 -2.82 -13.68
N ARG A 275 0.42 -2.03 -14.72
CA ARG A 275 0.44 -0.57 -14.58
C ARG A 275 -0.94 -0.01 -14.21
N HIS A 276 -2.02 -0.52 -14.80
CA HIS A 276 -3.38 -0.12 -14.42
C HIS A 276 -3.77 -0.63 -13.03
N GLN A 277 -3.21 -1.74 -12.57
CA GLN A 277 -3.35 -2.19 -11.18
C GLN A 277 -2.69 -1.24 -10.17
N CYS A 278 -1.85 -0.30 -10.62
CA CYS A 278 -1.40 0.80 -9.74
C CYS A 278 -2.55 1.65 -9.21
N GLY A 279 -3.72 1.67 -9.84
CA GLY A 279 -4.97 2.17 -9.25
C GLY A 279 -5.37 1.44 -7.96
N LYS A 280 -4.92 0.18 -7.77
CA LYS A 280 -5.10 -0.53 -6.49
C LYS A 280 -4.33 0.09 -5.32
N ALA A 281 -3.29 0.90 -5.57
CA ALA A 281 -2.66 1.69 -4.50
C ALA A 281 -3.60 2.73 -3.92
N GLU A 282 -4.47 3.33 -4.74
CA GLU A 282 -5.54 4.20 -4.22
C GLU A 282 -6.47 3.42 -3.30
N LEU A 283 -6.71 2.12 -3.57
CA LEU A 283 -7.47 1.25 -2.69
C LEU A 283 -6.74 1.01 -1.36
N ASN A 284 -5.42 0.83 -1.38
CA ASN A 284 -4.60 0.71 -0.16
C ASN A 284 -4.62 2.02 0.63
N HIS A 285 -4.47 3.16 -0.04
CA HIS A 285 -4.57 4.47 0.60
C HIS A 285 -5.97 4.68 1.22
N ARG A 286 -7.02 4.30 0.50
CA ARG A 286 -8.38 4.34 1.01
C ARG A 286 -8.56 3.41 2.21
N SER A 287 -8.04 2.18 2.15
CA SER A 287 -8.08 1.24 3.27
C SER A 287 -7.44 1.83 4.53
N ILE A 288 -6.23 2.41 4.43
CA ILE A 288 -5.55 3.06 5.56
C ILE A 288 -6.37 4.25 6.10
N LYS A 289 -6.92 5.10 5.23
CA LYS A 289 -7.73 6.24 5.63
C LYS A 289 -9.03 5.82 6.34
N GLU A 290 -9.72 4.81 5.82
CA GLU A 290 -10.92 4.25 6.45
C GLU A 290 -10.58 3.53 7.77
N PHE A 291 -9.45 2.84 7.85
CA PHE A 291 -8.99 2.20 9.08
C PHE A 291 -8.74 3.23 10.19
N HIS A 292 -8.17 4.38 9.85
CA HIS A 292 -8.03 5.50 10.75
C HIS A 292 -9.36 6.21 11.06
N GLY A 293 -10.31 6.19 10.13
CA GLY A 293 -11.60 6.85 10.20
C GLY A 293 -11.55 8.36 9.95
N LYS A 294 -10.39 8.96 9.75
CA LYS A 294 -10.14 10.36 9.39
C LYS A 294 -8.79 10.50 8.73
N GLU A 295 -8.63 11.49 7.84
CA GLU A 295 -7.32 11.81 7.28
C GLU A 295 -6.48 12.68 8.23
N GLN A 296 -7.13 13.47 9.07
CA GLN A 296 -6.51 14.42 9.95
C GLN A 296 -5.77 13.73 11.13
N LEU A 297 -4.46 13.90 11.20
CA LEU A 297 -3.66 13.40 12.32
C LEU A 297 -3.89 14.23 13.60
N PRO A 298 -3.85 13.60 14.79
CA PRO A 298 -4.45 14.18 16.00
C PRO A 298 -3.59 15.21 16.73
N PHE A 299 -2.27 15.31 16.48
CA PHE A 299 -1.36 16.07 17.32
C PHE A 299 -0.88 17.39 16.69
N LYS A 300 -0.36 18.30 17.54
CA LYS A 300 0.28 19.55 17.07
C LYS A 300 1.74 19.33 16.66
N ARG A 301 2.48 18.46 17.35
CA ARG A 301 3.89 18.17 17.15
C ARG A 301 4.08 17.12 16.05
N GLU A 302 5.01 17.37 15.14
CA GLU A 302 5.33 16.46 14.04
C GLU A 302 5.75 15.07 14.55
N GLY A 303 6.67 14.99 15.52
CA GLY A 303 7.15 13.72 16.04
C GLY A 303 6.05 12.84 16.64
N MET A 304 5.03 13.44 17.26
CA MET A 304 3.86 12.72 17.77
C MET A 304 2.98 12.20 16.61
N ASN A 305 2.76 13.02 15.57
CA ASN A 305 1.99 12.61 14.39
C ASN A 305 2.72 11.52 13.60
N ARG A 306 4.05 11.64 13.51
CA ARG A 306 4.91 10.63 12.90
C ARG A 306 4.79 9.28 13.59
N ALA A 307 4.92 9.26 14.91
CA ALA A 307 4.74 8.04 15.69
C ALA A 307 3.32 7.46 15.51
N TYR A 308 2.30 8.31 15.61
CA TYR A 308 0.91 7.91 15.42
C TYR A 308 0.68 7.29 14.03
N TYR A 309 1.24 7.89 13.00
CA TYR A 309 1.16 7.37 11.63
C TYR A 309 1.79 5.98 11.51
N TYR A 310 2.96 5.75 12.11
CA TYR A 310 3.59 4.43 12.08
C TYR A 310 2.81 3.38 12.89
N PHE A 311 2.27 3.75 14.05
CA PHE A 311 1.37 2.85 14.79
C PHE A 311 0.14 2.49 13.95
N LEU A 312 -0.43 3.47 13.24
CA LEU A 312 -1.52 3.24 12.30
C LEU A 312 -1.11 2.25 11.20
N GLY A 313 0.05 2.44 10.58
CA GLY A 313 0.55 1.57 9.52
C GLY A 313 0.81 0.14 10.00
N ILE A 314 1.44 -0.02 11.17
CA ILE A 314 1.67 -1.33 11.80
C ILE A 314 0.34 -2.02 12.11
N SER A 315 -0.60 -1.31 12.72
CA SER A 315 -1.92 -1.85 13.04
C SER A 315 -2.71 -2.24 11.78
N HIS A 316 -2.59 -1.45 10.70
CA HIS A 316 -3.21 -1.76 9.42
C HIS A 316 -2.60 -3.02 8.78
N LEU A 317 -1.28 -3.19 8.84
CA LEU A 317 -0.64 -4.42 8.36
C LEU A 317 -1.16 -5.65 9.12
N LEU A 318 -1.25 -5.57 10.45
CA LEU A 318 -1.80 -6.66 11.27
C LEU A 318 -3.28 -6.92 10.99
N TYR A 319 -4.06 -5.87 10.72
CA TYR A 319 -5.45 -5.98 10.31
C TYR A 319 -5.58 -6.70 8.96
N GLU A 320 -4.76 -6.37 7.96
CA GLU A 320 -4.76 -7.06 6.66
C GLU A 320 -4.34 -8.52 6.81
N ALA A 321 -3.36 -8.83 7.66
CA ALA A 321 -2.97 -10.19 8.00
C ALA A 321 -4.12 -10.95 8.66
N TYR A 322 -4.81 -10.35 9.64
CA TYR A 322 -5.97 -10.94 10.31
C TYR A 322 -7.11 -11.25 9.32
N LYS A 323 -7.42 -10.33 8.41
CA LYS A 323 -8.44 -10.59 7.36
C LYS A 323 -8.11 -11.86 6.57
N ARG A 324 -6.86 -11.99 6.16
CA ARG A 324 -6.41 -13.10 5.33
C ARG A 324 -6.31 -14.41 6.09
N ASP A 325 -5.74 -14.37 7.30
CA ASP A 325 -5.44 -15.61 8.03
C ASP A 325 -6.64 -16.14 8.85
N VAL A 326 -7.53 -15.24 9.26
CA VAL A 326 -8.62 -15.59 10.21
C VAL A 326 -10.01 -15.38 9.60
N ALA A 327 -10.22 -14.28 8.90
CA ALA A 327 -11.56 -13.87 8.49
C ALA A 327 -11.91 -14.16 7.02
N GLN A 328 -11.02 -14.73 6.20
CA GLN A 328 -11.21 -14.90 4.75
C GLN A 328 -12.45 -15.74 4.36
N ASP A 329 -12.83 -16.72 5.18
CA ASP A 329 -14.01 -17.57 4.94
C ASP A 329 -15.33 -16.92 5.35
N ILE A 330 -15.28 -15.75 5.95
CA ILE A 330 -16.44 -15.03 6.50
C ILE A 330 -16.62 -13.71 5.77
N ILE A 331 -15.52 -13.01 5.50
CA ILE A 331 -15.52 -11.69 4.89
C ILE A 331 -14.55 -11.70 3.71
N PRO A 332 -14.91 -11.15 2.55
CA PRO A 332 -14.01 -11.06 1.41
C PRO A 332 -12.71 -10.32 1.77
N GLU A 333 -11.56 -10.83 1.33
CA GLU A 333 -10.24 -10.19 1.58
C GLU A 333 -10.16 -8.75 1.10
N ASN A 334 -10.89 -8.40 0.04
CA ASN A 334 -10.91 -7.05 -0.55
C ASN A 334 -11.87 -6.08 0.17
N CYS A 335 -12.53 -6.50 1.26
CA CYS A 335 -13.41 -5.59 1.99
C CYS A 335 -12.65 -4.46 2.70
N TYR A 336 -13.26 -3.29 2.71
CA TYR A 336 -12.72 -2.13 3.42
C TYR A 336 -12.96 -2.20 4.93
N PRO A 337 -12.15 -1.49 5.74
CA PRO A 337 -12.27 -1.50 7.21
C PRO A 337 -13.66 -1.15 7.73
N THR A 338 -14.39 -0.27 7.07
CA THR A 338 -15.77 0.09 7.44
C THR A 338 -16.72 -1.09 7.28
N THR A 339 -16.61 -1.84 6.18
CA THR A 339 -17.41 -3.03 5.92
C THR A 339 -17.03 -4.14 6.90
N PHE A 340 -15.74 -4.34 7.13
CA PHE A 340 -15.22 -5.30 8.08
C PHE A 340 -15.80 -5.08 9.49
N ARG A 341 -15.73 -3.83 9.99
CA ARG A 341 -16.29 -3.49 11.32
C ARG A 341 -17.78 -3.80 11.39
N ARG A 342 -18.55 -3.37 10.38
CA ARG A 342 -20.01 -3.58 10.35
C ARG A 342 -20.39 -5.05 10.32
N GLN A 343 -19.61 -5.90 9.65
CA GLN A 343 -19.93 -7.32 9.52
C GLN A 343 -19.39 -8.18 10.65
N LEU A 344 -18.22 -7.86 11.20
CA LEU A 344 -17.53 -8.72 12.16
C LEU A 344 -17.43 -8.12 13.58
N VAL A 345 -17.57 -6.81 13.75
CA VAL A 345 -17.35 -6.15 15.05
C VAL A 345 -18.63 -5.51 15.57
N ASP A 346 -19.37 -4.81 14.71
CA ASP A 346 -20.55 -4.02 15.12
C ASP A 346 -21.82 -4.88 15.17
N PHE A 347 -21.81 -5.96 15.95
CA PHE A 347 -22.99 -6.78 16.17
C PHE A 347 -23.47 -6.73 17.63
N ALA A 348 -24.74 -7.01 17.87
CA ALA A 348 -25.33 -7.03 19.20
C ALA A 348 -24.85 -8.23 20.01
N ALA A 349 -24.22 -7.93 21.15
CA ALA A 349 -23.74 -8.94 22.07
C ALA A 349 -23.87 -8.48 23.52
N LYS A 350 -23.83 -9.40 24.47
CA LYS A 350 -23.78 -9.13 25.89
C LYS A 350 -22.53 -9.75 26.50
N ILE A 351 -21.77 -8.97 27.24
CA ILE A 351 -20.67 -9.49 28.05
C ILE A 351 -21.20 -9.70 29.47
N VAL A 352 -21.06 -10.91 30.00
CA VAL A 352 -21.40 -11.25 31.37
C VAL A 352 -20.16 -11.77 32.09
N GLN A 353 -19.96 -11.34 33.31
CA GLN A 353 -18.93 -11.88 34.19
C GLN A 353 -19.50 -13.05 34.98
N THR A 354 -18.85 -14.20 34.90
CA THR A 354 -19.17 -15.39 35.69
C THR A 354 -17.93 -15.84 36.43
N GLY A 355 -17.84 -15.52 37.71
CA GLY A 355 -16.61 -15.70 38.48
C GLY A 355 -15.47 -14.84 37.94
N ASN A 356 -14.34 -15.45 37.64
CA ASN A 356 -13.17 -14.79 37.02
C ASN A 356 -13.16 -14.85 35.48
N ARG A 357 -14.29 -15.17 34.83
CA ARG A 357 -14.38 -15.30 33.36
C ARG A 357 -15.34 -14.27 32.79
N PHE A 358 -14.96 -13.66 31.69
CA PHE A 358 -15.86 -12.88 30.86
C PHE A 358 -16.42 -13.80 29.75
N VAL A 359 -17.74 -13.79 29.61
CA VAL A 359 -18.45 -14.59 28.61
C VAL A 359 -19.16 -13.66 27.64
N LEU A 360 -18.81 -13.77 26.36
CA LEU A 360 -19.49 -13.08 25.26
C LEU A 360 -20.71 -13.90 24.86
N GLN A 361 -21.90 -13.37 25.14
CA GLN A 361 -23.17 -13.95 24.70
C GLN A 361 -23.64 -13.31 23.41
N VAL A 362 -23.83 -14.10 22.37
CA VAL A 362 -24.32 -13.67 21.06
C VAL A 362 -25.56 -14.51 20.70
N SER A 363 -26.36 -14.01 19.73
CA SER A 363 -27.47 -14.82 19.21
C SER A 363 -26.93 -16.01 18.42
N ALA A 364 -27.70 -17.11 18.35
CA ALA A 364 -27.35 -18.30 17.58
C ALA A 364 -27.09 -17.94 16.09
N ALA A 365 -27.89 -17.04 15.53
CA ALA A 365 -27.70 -16.56 14.15
C ALA A 365 -26.33 -15.91 13.94
N ILE A 366 -25.90 -15.03 14.86
CA ILE A 366 -24.57 -14.39 14.80
C ILE A 366 -23.47 -15.44 14.95
N TYR A 367 -23.61 -16.35 15.93
CA TYR A 367 -22.64 -17.41 16.19
C TYR A 367 -22.36 -18.24 14.92
N HIS A 368 -23.43 -18.69 14.23
CA HIS A 368 -23.31 -19.51 13.05
C HIS A 368 -22.88 -18.70 11.81
N ASN A 369 -23.46 -17.53 11.57
CA ASN A 369 -23.14 -16.71 10.39
C ASN A 369 -21.68 -16.22 10.38
N LEU A 370 -21.17 -15.84 11.54
CA LEU A 370 -19.79 -15.40 11.70
C LEU A 370 -18.82 -16.53 11.98
N LYS A 371 -19.30 -17.78 12.07
CA LYS A 371 -18.45 -18.95 12.39
C LYS A 371 -17.53 -18.67 13.59
N ILE A 372 -18.11 -18.15 14.68
CA ILE A 372 -17.36 -17.63 15.85
C ILE A 372 -16.34 -18.65 16.38
N GLU A 373 -16.70 -19.93 16.39
CA GLU A 373 -15.79 -21.00 16.81
C GLU A 373 -14.54 -21.07 15.95
N LYS A 374 -14.70 -21.02 14.62
CA LYS A 374 -13.59 -21.03 13.68
C LYS A 374 -12.70 -19.79 13.82
N ILE A 375 -13.31 -18.60 14.01
CA ILE A 375 -12.54 -17.38 14.29
C ILE A 375 -11.71 -17.55 15.55
N TRP A 376 -12.31 -18.10 16.60
CA TRP A 376 -11.64 -18.33 17.88
C TRP A 376 -10.46 -19.28 17.74
N GLU A 377 -10.64 -20.41 17.06
CA GLU A 377 -9.59 -21.39 16.80
C GLU A 377 -8.43 -20.76 15.99
N LEU A 378 -8.73 -20.09 14.87
CA LEU A 378 -7.72 -19.46 14.02
C LEU A 378 -7.02 -18.29 14.70
N SER A 379 -7.72 -17.53 15.55
CA SER A 379 -7.12 -16.45 16.35
C SER A 379 -6.18 -16.98 17.43
N GLY A 380 -6.50 -18.16 18.00
CA GLY A 380 -5.66 -18.81 19.01
C GLY A 380 -4.43 -19.54 18.43
N SER A 381 -4.44 -19.80 17.12
CA SER A 381 -3.36 -20.51 16.42
C SER A 381 -2.95 -19.75 15.15
N PRO A 382 -2.47 -18.50 15.28
CA PRO A 382 -2.02 -17.75 14.12
C PRO A 382 -0.86 -18.48 13.44
N PRO A 383 -0.67 -18.33 12.13
CA PRO A 383 0.45 -18.92 11.42
C PRO A 383 1.76 -18.32 11.98
N ILE A 384 2.39 -19.04 12.87
CA ILE A 384 3.67 -18.64 13.46
C ILE A 384 4.78 -19.29 12.62
N ALA A 385 5.35 -18.51 11.71
CA ALA A 385 6.64 -18.87 11.16
C ALA A 385 7.71 -18.63 12.24
N LEU A 386 8.29 -19.69 12.76
CA LEU A 386 9.48 -19.58 13.61
C LEU A 386 10.61 -18.98 12.75
N ILE A 387 10.77 -17.67 12.84
CA ILE A 387 11.95 -17.01 12.30
C ILE A 387 13.09 -17.38 13.25
N GLN A 388 13.96 -18.29 12.83
CA GLN A 388 15.27 -18.42 13.49
C GLN A 388 16.01 -17.10 13.23
N ILE A 389 16.18 -16.33 14.30
CA ILE A 389 16.88 -15.04 14.32
C ILE A 389 18.38 -15.31 14.19
#